data_020e206c4a7512f62aa897b32e343026
#
_entry.id   020e206c4a7512f62aa897b32e343026
#
_cell.length_a   1.000
_cell.length_b   1.000
_cell.length_c   1.000
_cell.angle_alpha   90.00
_cell.angle_beta   90.00
_cell.angle_gamma   90.00
#
_symmetry.space_group_name_H-M   'P 1'
#
loop_
_entity.id
_entity.type
_entity.pdbx_description
1 polymer ?
#
loop_
_entity_poly.entity_id
_entity_poly.type
_entity_poly.pdbx_seq_one_letter_code
_entity_poly.pdbx_strand_id
1 'polypeptide(L)'
;MGSTADKGILKKLTKNGELSGLLNVALTGLERLRQNQDFTYAASPDEVAELYLKASDPVYAFLTEMCVIKPEHWTSKANLYEAYKSFSLAHKLPTIGKEAFGRALKNSVIASGISPDRRRIQGELTYGWRGVGLADLEEEPEYAEDFDDDDLLF
;
A
#
# COMPACT_ATOMS: atom_id res chain seq x y z
N MET A 1 -6.87 7.54 25.69
CA MET A 1 -6.00 7.22 26.84
C MET A 1 -4.57 7.26 26.34
N GLY A 2 -3.80 8.31 26.73
CA GLY A 2 -2.40 8.43 26.34
C GLY A 2 -1.56 7.40 27.10
N SER A 3 -0.80 6.58 26.36
CA SER A 3 0.19 5.68 26.94
C SER A 3 1.20 6.51 27.73
N THR A 4 1.35 6.23 29.02
CA THR A 4 2.34 6.91 29.86
C THR A 4 3.73 6.45 29.40
N ALA A 5 4.51 7.37 28.83
CA ALA A 5 5.87 7.07 28.39
C ALA A 5 6.71 6.50 29.55
N ASP A 6 7.36 5.36 29.35
CA ASP A 6 8.24 4.73 30.35
C ASP A 6 9.51 5.56 30.51
N LYS A 7 9.56 6.39 31.56
CA LYS A 7 10.74 7.23 31.90
C LYS A 7 12.01 6.43 32.20
N GLY A 8 11.88 5.10 32.45
CA GLY A 8 12.98 4.20 32.74
C GLY A 8 13.56 3.47 31.52
N ILE A 9 12.97 3.68 30.31
CA ILE A 9 13.35 2.91 29.11
C ILE A 9 14.83 3.08 28.74
N LEU A 10 15.35 4.30 28.84
CA LEU A 10 16.77 4.56 28.55
C LEU A 10 17.70 3.73 29.44
N LYS A 11 17.39 3.68 30.75
CA LYS A 11 18.19 2.91 31.71
C LYS A 11 18.09 1.39 31.48
N LYS A 12 16.97 0.90 30.94
CA LYS A 12 16.80 -0.50 30.55
C LYS A 12 17.63 -0.81 29.29
N LEU A 13 17.57 0.06 28.28
CA LEU A 13 18.29 -0.10 27.01
C LEU A 13 19.80 0.08 27.12
N THR A 14 20.30 0.82 28.13
CA THR A 14 21.73 1.06 28.32
C THR A 14 22.39 0.08 29.33
N LYS A 15 21.71 -1.02 29.68
CA LYS A 15 22.37 -2.09 30.45
C LYS A 15 23.47 -2.75 29.62
N ASN A 16 24.55 -3.17 30.28
CA ASN A 16 25.74 -3.74 29.62
C ASN A 16 25.39 -4.92 28.68
N GLY A 17 24.43 -5.78 29.05
CA GLY A 17 23.98 -6.89 28.22
C GLY A 17 23.28 -6.43 26.94
N GLU A 18 22.44 -5.42 27.03
CA GLU A 18 21.72 -4.87 25.87
C GLU A 18 22.66 -4.13 24.91
N LEU A 19 23.61 -3.39 25.45
CA LEU A 19 24.65 -2.71 24.65
C LEU A 19 25.54 -3.70 23.92
N SER A 20 25.90 -4.83 24.56
CA SER A 20 26.65 -5.91 23.91
C SER A 20 25.86 -6.55 22.78
N GLY A 21 24.55 -6.80 22.98
CA GLY A 21 23.66 -7.30 21.93
C GLY A 21 23.58 -6.33 20.74
N LEU A 22 23.40 -5.04 21.00
CA LEU A 22 23.39 -4.00 19.96
C LEU A 22 24.71 -3.93 19.19
N LEU A 23 25.85 -4.03 19.90
CA LEU A 23 27.16 -4.04 19.26
C LEU A 23 27.32 -5.23 18.31
N ASN A 24 26.90 -6.43 18.72
CA ASN A 24 26.95 -7.64 17.88
C ASN A 24 26.10 -7.48 16.61
N VAL A 25 24.90 -6.92 16.72
CA VAL A 25 24.05 -6.62 15.56
C VAL A 25 24.73 -5.61 14.63
N ALA A 26 25.33 -4.55 15.17
CA ALA A 26 26.05 -3.55 14.40
C ALA A 26 27.27 -4.14 13.67
N LEU A 27 28.05 -4.99 14.34
CA LEU A 27 29.20 -5.68 13.73
C LEU A 27 28.78 -6.62 12.60
N THR A 28 27.71 -7.37 12.79
CA THR A 28 27.14 -8.24 11.72
C THR A 28 26.66 -7.40 10.54
N GLY A 29 26.05 -6.24 10.79
CA GLY A 29 25.65 -5.30 9.75
C GLY A 29 26.84 -4.72 8.97
N LEU A 30 27.90 -4.37 9.69
CA LEU A 30 29.15 -3.85 9.09
C LEU A 30 29.85 -4.92 8.23
N GLU A 31 29.86 -6.18 8.67
CA GLU A 31 30.44 -7.27 7.89
C GLU A 31 29.68 -7.49 6.59
N ARG A 32 28.34 -7.48 6.61
CA ARG A 32 27.50 -7.54 5.40
C ARG A 32 27.77 -6.36 4.46
N LEU A 33 27.88 -5.14 4.98
CA LEU A 33 28.20 -3.96 4.20
C LEU A 33 29.56 -4.09 3.50
N ARG A 34 30.57 -4.63 4.20
CA ARG A 34 31.88 -4.87 3.62
C ARG A 34 31.90 -5.96 2.55
N GLN A 35 31.09 -7.02 2.73
CA GLN A 35 30.97 -8.12 1.76
C GLN A 35 30.22 -7.68 0.50
N ASN A 36 29.09 -6.98 0.69
CA ASN A 36 28.22 -6.55 -0.41
C ASN A 36 28.72 -5.27 -1.10
N GLN A 37 29.63 -4.50 -0.48
CA GLN A 37 30.07 -3.17 -0.91
C GLN A 37 28.92 -2.16 -1.06
N ASP A 38 27.73 -2.49 -0.53
CA ASP A 38 26.52 -1.68 -0.58
C ASP A 38 25.59 -2.02 0.60
N PHE A 39 24.62 -1.12 0.89
CA PHE A 39 23.59 -1.40 1.88
C PHE A 39 22.69 -2.53 1.42
N THR A 40 22.26 -3.39 2.35
CA THR A 40 21.38 -4.54 2.05
C THR A 40 20.02 -4.11 1.47
N TYR A 41 19.63 -2.86 1.65
CA TYR A 41 18.42 -2.23 1.12
C TYR A 41 18.82 -0.96 0.37
N ALA A 42 19.31 -1.12 -0.84
CA ALA A 42 19.58 -0.02 -1.76
C ALA A 42 18.35 0.29 -2.58
N ALA A 43 17.24 0.67 -1.90
CA ALA A 43 16.10 1.25 -2.61
C ALA A 43 16.51 2.62 -3.16
N SER A 44 16.14 2.92 -4.39
CA SER A 44 16.35 4.24 -4.97
C SER A 44 15.60 5.32 -4.16
N PRO A 45 16.05 6.58 -4.20
CA PRO A 45 15.31 7.66 -3.52
C PRO A 45 13.83 7.73 -3.91
N ASP A 46 13.49 7.42 -5.16
CA ASP A 46 12.13 7.43 -5.66
C ASP A 46 11.30 6.28 -5.07
N GLU A 47 11.87 5.07 -4.98
CA GLU A 47 11.23 3.93 -4.30
C GLU A 47 10.99 4.20 -2.81
N VAL A 48 11.95 4.83 -2.14
CA VAL A 48 11.79 5.22 -0.72
C VAL A 48 10.69 6.27 -0.57
N ALA A 49 10.63 7.26 -1.46
CA ALA A 49 9.60 8.29 -1.45
C ALA A 49 8.21 7.67 -1.70
N GLU A 50 8.09 6.74 -2.63
CA GLU A 50 6.82 6.03 -2.89
C GLU A 50 6.37 5.19 -1.68
N LEU A 51 7.28 4.42 -1.07
CA LEU A 51 6.98 3.66 0.15
C LEU A 51 6.53 4.57 1.29
N TYR A 52 7.17 5.74 1.44
CA TYR A 52 6.78 6.71 2.45
C TYR A 52 5.39 7.32 2.17
N LEU A 53 5.09 7.65 0.92
CA LEU A 53 3.77 8.15 0.51
C LEU A 53 2.69 7.10 0.77
N LYS A 54 2.90 5.86 0.38
CA LYS A 54 1.95 4.75 0.65
C LYS A 54 1.72 4.54 2.15
N ALA A 55 2.78 4.61 2.95
CA ALA A 55 2.67 4.44 4.41
C ALA A 55 1.98 5.62 5.11
N SER A 56 2.09 6.84 4.59
CA SER A 56 1.56 8.07 5.21
C SER A 56 0.17 8.46 4.71
N ASP A 57 -0.22 8.07 3.49
CA ASP A 57 -1.51 8.38 2.88
C ASP A 57 -2.25 7.11 2.44
N PRO A 58 -3.23 6.64 3.24
CA PRO A 58 -4.03 5.46 2.89
C PRO A 58 -4.84 5.60 1.59
N VAL A 59 -5.21 6.82 1.20
CA VAL A 59 -5.94 7.07 -0.05
C VAL A 59 -5.01 6.96 -1.24
N TYR A 60 -3.79 7.47 -1.11
CA TYR A 60 -2.74 7.30 -2.13
C TYR A 60 -2.41 5.81 -2.33
N ALA A 61 -2.20 5.06 -1.24
CA ALA A 61 -1.94 3.62 -1.31
C ALA A 61 -3.07 2.88 -2.04
N PHE A 62 -4.32 3.14 -1.65
CA PHE A 62 -5.51 2.56 -2.30
C PHE A 62 -5.58 2.87 -3.80
N LEU A 63 -5.37 4.13 -4.19
CA LEU A 63 -5.42 4.52 -5.59
C LEU A 63 -4.32 3.86 -6.42
N THR A 64 -3.14 3.67 -5.85
CA THR A 64 -2.00 3.08 -6.54
C THR A 64 -2.14 1.56 -6.70
N GLU A 65 -2.71 0.88 -5.69
CA GLU A 65 -2.73 -0.59 -5.64
C GLU A 65 -4.04 -1.20 -6.16
N MET A 66 -5.17 -0.48 -5.99
CA MET A 66 -6.50 -1.02 -6.27
C MET A 66 -7.25 -0.30 -7.38
N CYS A 67 -6.67 0.77 -7.96
CA CYS A 67 -7.39 1.57 -8.93
C CYS A 67 -6.61 1.72 -10.24
N VAL A 68 -7.38 1.82 -11.33
CA VAL A 68 -6.89 2.22 -12.65
C VAL A 68 -7.39 3.62 -12.94
N ILE A 69 -6.45 4.55 -13.20
CA ILE A 69 -6.79 5.94 -13.49
C ILE A 69 -6.73 6.17 -14.99
N LYS A 70 -7.91 6.22 -15.61
CA LYS A 70 -8.07 6.48 -17.05
C LYS A 70 -9.36 7.28 -17.29
N PRO A 71 -9.38 8.22 -18.28
CA PRO A 71 -10.53 9.11 -18.51
C PRO A 71 -11.86 8.40 -18.81
N GLU A 72 -11.82 7.22 -19.40
CA GLU A 72 -12.97 6.38 -19.75
C GLU A 72 -13.61 5.67 -18.57
N HIS A 73 -12.85 5.46 -17.48
CA HIS A 73 -13.34 4.76 -16.30
C HIS A 73 -14.33 5.62 -15.50
N TRP A 74 -15.25 4.93 -14.87
CA TRP A 74 -16.22 5.54 -13.97
C TRP A 74 -16.59 4.55 -12.87
N THR A 75 -16.60 5.01 -11.64
CA THR A 75 -17.01 4.19 -10.48
C THR A 75 -17.97 4.97 -9.60
N SER A 76 -19.02 4.32 -9.11
CA SER A 76 -19.95 4.96 -8.16
C SER A 76 -19.23 5.36 -6.87
N LYS A 77 -19.66 6.46 -6.24
CA LYS A 77 -19.11 6.90 -4.94
C LYS A 77 -19.24 5.84 -3.84
N ALA A 78 -20.31 5.03 -3.92
CA ALA A 78 -20.55 3.97 -2.97
C ALA A 78 -19.52 2.84 -3.15
N ASN A 79 -19.40 2.31 -4.36
CA ASN A 79 -18.51 1.19 -4.65
C ASN A 79 -17.04 1.55 -4.40
N LEU A 80 -16.61 2.74 -4.84
CA LEU A 80 -15.22 3.18 -4.63
C LEU A 80 -14.90 3.31 -3.13
N TYR A 81 -15.83 3.83 -2.32
CA TYR A 81 -15.63 3.95 -0.89
C TYR A 81 -15.66 2.60 -0.16
N GLU A 82 -16.53 1.67 -0.55
CA GLU A 82 -16.55 0.31 0.02
C GLU A 82 -15.26 -0.44 -0.32
N ALA A 83 -14.76 -0.32 -1.55
CA ALA A 83 -13.46 -0.89 -1.92
C ALA A 83 -12.31 -0.30 -1.09
N TYR A 84 -12.30 1.03 -0.87
CA TYR A 84 -11.35 1.69 0.01
C TYR A 84 -11.41 1.17 1.45
N LYS A 85 -12.61 0.97 2.00
CA LYS A 85 -12.78 0.42 3.35
C LYS A 85 -12.22 -1.00 3.46
N SER A 86 -12.55 -1.85 2.49
CA SER A 86 -12.05 -3.23 2.43
C SER A 86 -10.53 -3.26 2.33
N PHE A 87 -9.94 -2.44 1.48
CA PHE A 87 -8.50 -2.27 1.35
C PHE A 87 -7.86 -1.82 2.69
N SER A 88 -8.38 -0.75 3.28
CA SER A 88 -7.85 -0.22 4.55
C SER A 88 -7.89 -1.26 5.68
N LEU A 89 -8.98 -2.05 5.75
CA LEU A 89 -9.12 -3.11 6.74
C LEU A 89 -8.10 -4.23 6.52
N ALA A 90 -7.94 -4.68 5.28
CA ALA A 90 -7.00 -5.74 4.90
C ALA A 90 -5.54 -5.35 5.23
N HIS A 91 -5.17 -4.09 4.98
CA HIS A 91 -3.83 -3.56 5.22
C HIS A 91 -3.64 -2.94 6.60
N LYS A 92 -4.65 -3.05 7.49
CA LYS A 92 -4.62 -2.45 8.85
C LYS A 92 -4.34 -0.94 8.85
N LEU A 93 -4.79 -0.25 7.82
CA LEU A 93 -4.66 1.19 7.67
C LEU A 93 -5.83 1.93 8.34
N PRO A 94 -5.62 3.17 8.80
CA PRO A 94 -6.71 3.97 9.34
C PRO A 94 -7.73 4.30 8.26
N THR A 95 -9.01 4.05 8.54
CA THR A 95 -10.12 4.37 7.63
C THR A 95 -10.65 5.75 7.92
N ILE A 96 -10.78 6.60 6.90
CA ILE A 96 -11.40 7.91 6.98
C ILE A 96 -12.86 7.87 6.51
N GLY A 97 -13.68 8.81 6.99
CA GLY A 97 -15.10 8.88 6.60
C GLY A 97 -15.30 9.24 5.12
N LYS A 98 -16.47 8.91 4.58
CA LYS A 98 -16.81 9.05 3.15
C LYS A 98 -16.58 10.47 2.58
N GLU A 99 -16.91 11.51 3.36
CA GLU A 99 -16.69 12.89 2.94
C GLU A 99 -15.19 13.26 2.92
N ALA A 100 -14.44 12.82 3.94
CA ALA A 100 -13.00 13.04 4.02
C ALA A 100 -12.28 12.28 2.89
N PHE A 101 -12.71 11.05 2.60
CA PHE A 101 -12.23 10.28 1.45
C PHE A 101 -12.45 11.02 0.13
N GLY A 102 -13.65 11.58 -0.09
CA GLY A 102 -13.94 12.35 -1.30
C GLY A 102 -13.08 13.63 -1.44
N ARG A 103 -12.70 14.26 -0.32
CA ARG A 103 -11.76 15.39 -0.32
C ARG A 103 -10.31 14.94 -0.59
N ALA A 104 -9.88 13.89 0.09
CA ALA A 104 -8.55 13.31 -0.10
C ALA A 104 -8.35 12.83 -1.54
N LEU A 105 -9.37 12.18 -2.13
CA LEU A 105 -9.37 11.75 -3.52
C LEU A 105 -9.11 12.93 -4.49
N LYS A 106 -9.75 14.09 -4.29
CA LYS A 106 -9.54 15.27 -5.14
C LYS A 106 -8.17 15.91 -4.96
N ASN A 107 -7.57 15.78 -3.79
CA ASN A 107 -6.30 16.41 -3.43
C ASN A 107 -5.09 15.49 -3.66
N SER A 108 -5.33 14.22 -4.00
CA SER A 108 -4.25 13.27 -4.25
C SER A 108 -3.44 13.65 -5.49
N VAL A 109 -2.13 13.53 -5.39
CA VAL A 109 -1.18 13.88 -6.46
C VAL A 109 -1.43 13.10 -7.75
N ILE A 110 -1.91 11.84 -7.62
CA ILE A 110 -2.20 10.98 -8.77
C ILE A 110 -3.62 11.13 -9.32
N ALA A 111 -4.46 11.92 -8.67
CA ALA A 111 -5.88 12.08 -9.02
C ALA A 111 -6.17 13.22 -9.99
N SER A 112 -5.18 13.73 -10.72
CA SER A 112 -5.31 14.90 -11.61
C SER A 112 -6.36 14.74 -12.73
N GLY A 113 -6.83 13.52 -12.99
CA GLY A 113 -7.90 13.21 -13.95
C GLY A 113 -9.24 12.83 -13.31
N ILE A 114 -9.33 12.78 -11.99
CA ILE A 114 -10.53 12.31 -11.28
C ILE A 114 -11.46 13.50 -11.00
N SER A 115 -12.70 13.40 -11.45
CA SER A 115 -13.72 14.43 -11.23
C SER A 115 -15.05 13.82 -10.79
N PRO A 116 -15.86 14.54 -9.99
CA PRO A 116 -17.20 14.08 -9.66
C PRO A 116 -18.08 14.08 -10.91
N ASP A 117 -18.83 13.02 -11.08
CA ASP A 117 -19.74 12.82 -12.20
C ASP A 117 -21.03 12.16 -11.75
N ARG A 118 -22.06 12.17 -12.58
CA ARG A 118 -23.35 11.53 -12.34
C ARG A 118 -23.83 10.82 -13.59
N ARG A 119 -24.27 9.58 -13.44
CA ARG A 119 -24.81 8.77 -14.53
C ARG A 119 -26.15 8.16 -14.14
N ARG A 120 -27.00 7.90 -15.12
CA ARG A 120 -28.20 7.07 -14.92
C ARG A 120 -27.82 5.61 -15.12
N ILE A 121 -28.02 4.81 -14.07
CA ILE A 121 -27.78 3.37 -14.09
C ILE A 121 -29.12 2.72 -13.77
N GLN A 122 -29.62 1.87 -14.64
CA GLN A 122 -30.94 1.20 -14.50
C GLN A 122 -32.11 2.17 -14.18
N GLY A 123 -32.05 3.40 -14.75
CA GLY A 123 -33.07 4.42 -14.53
C GLY A 123 -32.85 5.34 -13.32
N GLU A 124 -31.96 4.98 -12.38
CA GLU A 124 -31.65 5.77 -11.19
C GLU A 124 -30.44 6.68 -11.38
N LEU A 125 -30.50 7.89 -10.81
CA LEU A 125 -29.40 8.84 -10.85
C LEU A 125 -28.33 8.46 -9.82
N THR A 126 -27.20 7.98 -10.29
CA THR A 126 -26.09 7.52 -9.44
C THR A 126 -24.92 8.52 -9.51
N TYR A 127 -24.43 8.94 -8.34
CA TYR A 127 -23.27 9.79 -8.22
C TYR A 127 -22.00 8.94 -8.20
N GLY A 128 -20.99 9.35 -8.96
CA GLY A 128 -19.72 8.64 -9.12
C GLY A 128 -18.52 9.56 -9.25
N TRP A 129 -17.44 8.92 -9.59
CA TRP A 129 -16.16 9.53 -9.96
C TRP A 129 -15.81 9.09 -11.38
N ARG A 130 -15.57 10.06 -12.26
CA ARG A 130 -15.03 9.84 -13.58
C ARG A 130 -13.50 9.86 -13.51
N GLY A 131 -12.85 9.08 -14.34
CA GLY A 131 -11.39 9.02 -14.40
C GLY A 131 -10.78 7.95 -13.47
N VAL A 132 -11.60 7.17 -12.74
CA VAL A 132 -11.13 6.10 -11.87
C VAL A 132 -12.00 4.87 -12.00
N GLY A 133 -11.38 3.70 -12.17
CA GLY A 133 -11.95 2.37 -12.11
C GLY A 133 -11.29 1.58 -10.99
N LEU A 134 -11.97 0.56 -10.48
CA LEU A 134 -11.33 -0.45 -9.66
C LEU A 134 -10.56 -1.39 -10.60
N ALA A 135 -9.34 -1.76 -10.23
CA ALA A 135 -8.64 -2.83 -10.90
C ALA A 135 -9.45 -4.11 -10.69
N ASP A 136 -9.85 -4.75 -11.79
CA ASP A 136 -10.47 -6.06 -11.70
C ASP A 136 -9.40 -7.03 -11.17
N LEU A 137 -9.60 -7.52 -9.96
CA LEU A 137 -8.76 -8.55 -9.34
C LEU A 137 -9.05 -9.94 -9.95
N GLU A 138 -9.71 -9.97 -11.10
CA GLU A 138 -10.05 -11.17 -11.85
C GLU A 138 -9.21 -11.24 -13.13
N GLU A 139 -7.93 -11.50 -12.98
CA GLU A 139 -7.13 -12.30 -13.92
C GLU A 139 -5.89 -12.72 -13.12
N GLU A 140 -6.07 -13.73 -12.23
CA GLU A 140 -4.94 -14.63 -12.01
C GLU A 140 -4.55 -15.17 -13.40
N PRO A 141 -3.31 -15.01 -13.84
CA PRO A 141 -2.88 -15.69 -15.05
C PRO A 141 -3.09 -17.19 -14.80
N GLU A 142 -3.98 -17.77 -15.59
CA GLU A 142 -4.16 -19.20 -15.72
C GLU A 142 -2.80 -19.77 -16.12
N TYR A 143 -2.01 -20.18 -15.13
CA TYR A 143 -0.85 -21.01 -15.37
C TYR A 143 -1.42 -22.33 -15.84
N ALA A 144 -1.52 -22.48 -17.16
CA ALA A 144 -1.68 -23.76 -17.78
C ALA A 144 -0.48 -24.62 -17.32
N GLU A 145 -0.74 -25.48 -16.36
CA GLU A 145 0.14 -26.60 -16.04
C GLU A 145 0.04 -27.59 -17.19
N ASP A 146 0.73 -27.31 -18.29
CA ASP A 146 1.12 -28.34 -19.23
C ASP A 146 2.21 -29.20 -18.56
N PHE A 147 1.79 -30.07 -17.66
CA PHE A 147 2.55 -31.24 -17.31
C PHE A 147 2.34 -32.29 -18.44
N ASP A 148 3.18 -32.25 -19.43
CA ASP A 148 3.37 -33.37 -20.33
C ASP A 148 3.95 -34.55 -19.52
N ASP A 149 3.05 -35.48 -19.19
CA ASP A 149 3.31 -36.72 -18.45
C ASP A 149 3.84 -37.80 -19.39
N ASP A 150 4.89 -37.50 -20.17
CA ASP A 150 5.41 -38.43 -21.21
C ASP A 150 6.94 -38.56 -21.20
N ASP A 151 7.60 -38.58 -20.04
CA ASP A 151 9.02 -39.02 -19.94
C ASP A 151 9.32 -39.83 -18.68
N LEU A 152 8.52 -40.85 -18.42
CA LEU A 152 8.89 -41.94 -17.53
C LEU A 152 8.94 -43.26 -18.28
N LEU A 153 9.90 -43.40 -19.20
CA LEU A 153 10.39 -44.72 -19.66
C LEU A 153 11.88 -44.58 -20.00
N PHE A 154 12.71 -44.94 -19.05
CA PHE A 154 13.93 -45.77 -19.11
C PHE A 154 14.73 -45.55 -17.85
#